data_5a355d0c39b8a3082b92a03df759fc2f
#
_entry.id   5a355d0c39b8a3082b92a03df759fc2f
#
_cell.length_a   1.000
_cell.length_b   1.000
_cell.length_c   1.000
_cell.angle_alpha   90.00
_cell.angle_beta   90.00
_cell.angle_gamma   90.00
#
_symmetry.space_group_name_H-M   'P 1'
#
loop_
_entity.id
_entity.type
_entity.pdbx_description
1 polymer ?
#
loop_
_entity_poly.entity_id
_entity_poly.type
_entity_poly.pdbx_seq_one_letter_code
_entity_poly.pdbx_strand_id
1 'polypeptide(L)'
;MSEEESKPQILEWSPTRKQETLVTLPDTVFEALYGGAAGPGKTEILYMLPLIRGWHQHPRYKGLILRRTFPELEAEIIVRSHQWYESTGATYNQQKKRWTFPNGGYQAFGHAEHEKDITKYDGVEYNYVGWDELTHFTQYQYLYLVASRVRSSTSQLPAITRAGSNPGNVGHTWVRQRFVDPAREGLKVLVDKNTGLKRFYLPARVEDNKHLLENDPTYIAKLEMLPTEAEKRAKKYGDWYTFEGQVFNFRLEPLPDEPFNARHVIEPFAIPFWWPRVAAIDWGFAAHVWIGWAAIAPDGRVYLYREYFQKRKMIAEWASEFKRLSSGDNLETVCLDPSAWQNRGVETIDQQFTQYSGYTPERAINDRIGGKLLLHDYLRWTPKPRTKDIAGTFNQELATKILRNYGQAKYTEYVKFFEEEPEEQNLPKLQVFENCQAVIDTIPNCVYDPENPEDVKEFDGDDPYDGLRYLLQACSRFKDTSYRAGRRFDHMAKMEKNYNEGQKRGDLTSFYIQAKEIDNKVVPFSVRPRRR
;
A
#
# COMPACT_ATOMS: atom_id res chain seq x y z
N MET A 1 52.45 -39.49 22.40
CA MET A 1 51.18 -38.95 21.85
C MET A 1 51.32 -37.43 21.98
N SER A 2 51.66 -36.79 20.85
CA SER A 2 51.79 -35.33 20.78
C SER A 2 50.40 -34.71 20.82
N GLU A 3 50.13 -33.89 21.83
CA GLU A 3 48.98 -32.97 21.80
C GLU A 3 49.23 -31.95 20.68
N GLU A 4 48.52 -32.13 19.57
CA GLU A 4 48.39 -31.06 18.59
C GLU A 4 47.55 -29.95 19.23
N GLU A 5 48.23 -28.89 19.68
CA GLU A 5 47.58 -27.62 20.00
C GLU A 5 46.80 -27.15 18.76
N SER A 6 45.48 -27.27 18.79
CA SER A 6 44.60 -26.71 17.77
C SER A 6 44.80 -25.22 17.73
N LYS A 7 45.42 -24.68 16.70
CA LYS A 7 45.50 -23.23 16.48
C LYS A 7 44.09 -22.65 16.55
N PRO A 8 43.90 -21.53 17.29
CA PRO A 8 42.60 -20.89 17.37
C PRO A 8 42.15 -20.55 15.94
N GLN A 9 41.01 -21.09 15.54
CA GLN A 9 40.38 -20.79 14.25
C GLN A 9 39.94 -19.34 14.32
N ILE A 10 40.60 -18.45 13.57
CA ILE A 10 40.17 -17.04 13.46
C ILE A 10 38.86 -17.05 12.67
N LEU A 11 37.78 -16.82 13.36
CA LEU A 11 36.48 -16.64 12.76
C LEU A 11 36.42 -15.23 12.17
N GLU A 12 36.43 -15.15 10.85
CA GLU A 12 36.24 -13.89 10.15
C GLU A 12 34.76 -13.74 9.80
N TRP A 13 34.15 -12.66 10.29
CA TRP A 13 32.80 -12.26 9.87
C TRP A 13 32.87 -11.22 8.75
N SER A 14 32.16 -11.49 7.66
CA SER A 14 32.07 -10.59 6.52
C SER A 14 30.61 -10.20 6.28
N PRO A 15 30.29 -8.89 6.35
CA PRO A 15 28.94 -8.42 6.10
C PRO A 15 28.54 -8.60 4.63
N THR A 16 27.29 -8.94 4.41
CA THR A 16 26.69 -8.76 3.09
C THR A 16 26.60 -7.27 2.76
N ARG A 17 26.49 -6.92 1.46
CA ARG A 17 26.37 -5.52 1.04
C ARG A 17 25.23 -4.76 1.74
N LYS A 18 24.14 -5.44 2.03
CA LYS A 18 23.00 -4.85 2.78
C LYS A 18 23.33 -4.67 4.26
N GLN A 19 23.96 -5.65 4.88
CA GLN A 19 24.42 -5.51 6.28
C GLN A 19 25.44 -4.37 6.40
N GLU A 20 26.34 -4.20 5.44
CA GLU A 20 27.31 -3.10 5.38
C GLU A 20 26.61 -1.72 5.39
N THR A 21 25.49 -1.60 4.69
CA THR A 21 24.66 -0.38 4.73
C THR A 21 24.20 -0.05 6.14
N LEU A 22 23.82 -1.05 6.97
CA LEU A 22 23.43 -0.82 8.36
C LEU A 22 24.64 -0.52 9.26
N VAL A 23 25.78 -1.15 9.00
CA VAL A 23 27.04 -0.89 9.72
C VAL A 23 27.48 0.56 9.53
N THR A 24 27.35 1.08 8.32
CA THR A 24 27.79 2.45 7.97
C THR A 24 26.71 3.51 8.19
N LEU A 25 25.49 3.12 8.54
CA LEU A 25 24.39 4.05 8.77
C LEU A 25 24.73 4.98 9.96
N PRO A 26 24.65 6.32 9.80
CA PRO A 26 24.95 7.25 10.86
C PRO A 26 24.10 7.04 12.12
N ASP A 27 24.70 7.23 13.30
CA ASP A 27 24.01 7.11 14.60
C ASP A 27 22.95 8.21 14.81
N THR A 28 22.93 9.23 13.96
CA THR A 28 21.85 10.22 13.90
C THR A 28 20.55 9.67 13.32
N VAL A 29 20.58 8.50 12.67
CA VAL A 29 19.37 7.78 12.25
C VAL A 29 18.87 6.95 13.41
N PHE A 30 17.82 7.46 14.07
CA PHE A 30 17.29 6.89 15.29
C PHE A 30 16.73 5.47 15.11
N GLU A 31 15.92 5.26 14.07
CA GLU A 31 15.26 3.99 13.78
C GLU A 31 15.71 3.45 12.42
N ALA A 32 16.01 2.16 12.34
CA ALA A 32 16.16 1.50 11.04
C ALA A 32 15.54 0.09 11.04
N LEU A 33 14.84 -0.22 9.95
CA LEU A 33 14.27 -1.53 9.66
C LEU A 33 15.05 -2.18 8.51
N TYR A 34 15.61 -3.35 8.73
CA TYR A 34 16.06 -4.27 7.69
C TYR A 34 14.95 -5.29 7.47
N GLY A 35 14.09 -5.02 6.50
CA GLY A 35 12.82 -5.75 6.36
C GLY A 35 12.60 -6.32 4.96
N GLY A 36 11.93 -7.46 4.90
CA GLY A 36 11.56 -8.11 3.64
C GLY A 36 11.77 -9.62 3.67
N ALA A 37 12.39 -10.19 2.63
CA ALA A 37 12.54 -11.63 2.40
C ALA A 37 13.22 -12.39 3.56
N ALA A 38 13.08 -13.71 3.57
CA ALA A 38 13.81 -14.59 4.50
C ALA A 38 15.27 -14.79 4.04
N GLY A 39 16.18 -15.05 4.97
CA GLY A 39 17.55 -15.46 4.66
C GLY A 39 18.61 -14.38 4.46
N PRO A 40 18.33 -13.05 4.34
CA PRO A 40 19.36 -12.04 4.04
C PRO A 40 20.29 -11.69 5.23
N GLY A 41 20.21 -12.38 6.38
CA GLY A 41 21.08 -12.12 7.54
C GLY A 41 20.58 -11.01 8.47
N LYS A 42 19.27 -10.77 8.53
CA LYS A 42 18.65 -9.73 9.38
C LYS A 42 18.92 -9.90 10.87
N THR A 43 18.77 -11.13 11.37
CA THR A 43 19.00 -11.46 12.78
C THR A 43 20.47 -11.30 13.17
N GLU A 44 21.37 -11.74 12.29
CA GLU A 44 22.80 -11.73 12.58
C GLU A 44 23.34 -10.32 12.78
N ILE A 45 22.98 -9.39 11.92
CA ILE A 45 23.46 -8.01 12.04
C ILE A 45 23.02 -7.35 13.35
N LEU A 46 21.89 -7.74 13.95
CA LEU A 46 21.43 -7.14 15.20
C LEU A 46 22.39 -7.39 16.36
N TYR A 47 22.98 -8.59 16.49
CA TYR A 47 23.94 -8.88 17.54
C TYR A 47 25.40 -8.60 17.14
N MET A 48 25.70 -8.53 15.84
CA MET A 48 27.04 -8.18 15.36
C MET A 48 27.31 -6.68 15.37
N LEU A 49 26.29 -5.84 15.15
CA LEU A 49 26.44 -4.39 15.03
C LEU A 49 27.15 -3.74 16.23
N PRO A 50 26.83 -4.06 17.50
CA PRO A 50 27.53 -3.52 18.65
C PRO A 50 29.02 -3.85 18.71
N LEU A 51 29.40 -5.04 18.20
CA LEU A 51 30.80 -5.48 18.15
C LEU A 51 31.55 -4.72 17.05
N ILE A 52 31.00 -4.64 15.87
CA ILE A 52 31.63 -3.99 14.70
C ILE A 52 31.78 -2.48 14.92
N ARG A 53 30.77 -1.84 15.52
CA ARG A 53 30.79 -0.41 15.86
C ARG A 53 31.63 -0.10 17.08
N GLY A 54 32.17 -1.11 17.77
CA GLY A 54 33.02 -0.94 18.97
C GLY A 54 32.26 -0.45 20.20
N TRP A 55 30.91 -0.40 20.19
CA TRP A 55 30.14 0.10 21.36
C TRP A 55 30.35 -0.77 22.61
N HIS A 56 30.53 -2.09 22.42
CA HIS A 56 30.81 -3.04 23.48
C HIS A 56 32.08 -2.69 24.28
N GLN A 57 33.00 -1.90 23.73
CA GLN A 57 34.24 -1.48 24.38
C GLN A 57 34.03 -0.32 25.38
N HIS A 58 32.82 0.25 25.44
CA HIS A 58 32.53 1.34 26.37
C HIS A 58 31.91 0.81 27.68
N PRO A 59 32.38 1.21 28.88
CA PRO A 59 31.93 0.65 30.17
C PRO A 59 30.45 0.95 30.49
N ARG A 60 29.86 1.99 29.87
CA ARG A 60 28.44 2.33 30.04
C ARG A 60 27.55 1.73 28.96
N TYR A 61 28.08 0.87 28.07
CA TYR A 61 27.29 0.24 27.05
C TYR A 61 26.22 -0.68 27.65
N LYS A 62 24.98 -0.48 27.24
CA LYS A 62 23.81 -1.31 27.57
C LYS A 62 22.98 -1.57 26.33
N GLY A 63 23.18 -2.74 25.76
CA GLY A 63 22.40 -3.23 24.62
C GLY A 63 21.27 -4.15 25.07
N LEU A 64 20.17 -4.15 24.33
CA LEU A 64 19.07 -5.09 24.49
C LEU A 64 18.66 -5.62 23.11
N ILE A 65 18.55 -6.93 22.96
CA ILE A 65 17.93 -7.55 21.78
C ILE A 65 16.68 -8.28 22.23
N LEU A 66 15.59 -8.02 21.52
CA LEU A 66 14.27 -8.56 21.81
C LEU A 66 13.80 -9.50 20.71
N ARG A 67 13.21 -10.62 21.12
CA ARG A 67 12.39 -11.50 20.30
C ARG A 67 11.07 -11.80 21.02
N ARG A 68 10.04 -12.26 20.31
CA ARG A 68 8.73 -12.46 20.91
C ARG A 68 8.75 -13.45 22.07
N THR A 69 9.34 -14.65 21.86
CA THR A 69 9.39 -15.72 22.86
C THR A 69 10.83 -16.02 23.28
N PHE A 70 10.99 -16.52 24.52
CA PHE A 70 12.31 -16.87 25.03
C PHE A 70 12.91 -18.11 24.32
N PRO A 71 12.18 -19.22 24.09
CA PRO A 71 12.73 -20.37 23.39
C PRO A 71 13.31 -20.03 22.01
N GLU A 72 12.61 -19.20 21.24
CA GLU A 72 13.12 -18.73 19.93
C GLU A 72 14.38 -17.86 20.06
N LEU A 73 14.41 -16.99 21.07
CA LEU A 73 15.56 -16.13 21.35
C LEU A 73 16.80 -16.98 21.72
N GLU A 74 16.61 -18.00 22.55
CA GLU A 74 17.67 -18.91 22.99
C GLU A 74 18.22 -19.73 21.82
N ALA A 75 17.35 -20.37 21.06
CA ALA A 75 17.73 -21.24 19.97
C ALA A 75 18.48 -20.52 18.83
N GLU A 76 18.11 -19.30 18.54
CA GLU A 76 18.67 -18.58 17.37
C GLU A 76 19.74 -17.56 17.78
N ILE A 77 19.46 -16.67 18.71
CA ILE A 77 20.32 -15.51 18.96
C ILE A 77 21.35 -15.81 20.03
N ILE A 78 20.93 -16.37 21.18
CA ILE A 78 21.85 -16.61 22.29
C ILE A 78 22.90 -17.63 21.89
N VAL A 79 22.50 -18.76 21.31
CA VAL A 79 23.43 -19.81 20.87
C VAL A 79 24.44 -19.27 19.86
N ARG A 80 23.98 -18.50 18.87
CA ARG A 80 24.89 -17.92 17.86
C ARG A 80 25.79 -16.82 18.44
N SER A 81 25.33 -16.10 19.45
CA SER A 81 26.13 -15.04 20.07
C SER A 81 27.38 -15.58 20.79
N HIS A 82 27.37 -16.84 21.27
CA HIS A 82 28.55 -17.48 21.88
C HIS A 82 29.74 -17.49 20.92
N GLN A 83 29.51 -17.79 19.67
CA GLN A 83 30.56 -17.83 18.65
C GLN A 83 31.35 -16.52 18.53
N TRP A 84 30.69 -15.38 18.78
CA TRP A 84 31.27 -14.07 18.53
C TRP A 84 31.64 -13.32 19.84
N TYR A 85 30.81 -13.43 20.88
CA TYR A 85 30.97 -12.63 22.08
C TYR A 85 32.05 -13.20 23.01
N GLU A 86 32.23 -14.52 23.04
CA GLU A 86 33.31 -15.15 23.81
C GLU A 86 34.69 -14.67 23.38
N SER A 87 34.91 -14.44 22.10
CA SER A 87 36.17 -13.92 21.57
C SER A 87 36.53 -12.51 22.07
N THR A 88 35.54 -11.76 22.59
CA THR A 88 35.75 -10.43 23.19
C THR A 88 36.16 -10.47 24.67
N GLY A 89 36.28 -11.66 25.27
CA GLY A 89 36.46 -11.87 26.69
C GLY A 89 35.21 -11.66 27.55
N ALA A 90 34.03 -11.54 26.91
CA ALA A 90 32.76 -11.39 27.62
C ALA A 90 32.34 -12.71 28.28
N THR A 91 31.59 -12.61 29.37
CA THR A 91 31.04 -13.74 30.13
C THR A 91 29.51 -13.72 30.02
N TYR A 92 28.93 -14.87 29.71
CA TYR A 92 27.48 -15.02 29.66
C TYR A 92 26.89 -15.40 31.00
N ASN A 93 25.90 -14.63 31.47
CA ASN A 93 25.14 -14.95 32.66
C ASN A 93 23.77 -15.49 32.28
N GLN A 94 23.53 -16.78 32.48
CA GLN A 94 22.32 -17.48 32.08
C GLN A 94 21.07 -17.00 32.87
N GLN A 95 21.20 -16.60 34.15
CA GLN A 95 20.09 -16.09 34.94
C GLN A 95 19.65 -14.69 34.46
N LYS A 96 20.62 -13.82 34.19
CA LYS A 96 20.40 -12.43 33.73
C LYS A 96 20.21 -12.36 32.21
N LYS A 97 20.45 -13.45 31.50
CA LYS A 97 20.37 -13.56 30.05
C LYS A 97 21.12 -12.44 29.34
N ARG A 98 22.38 -12.26 29.72
CA ARG A 98 23.21 -11.20 29.16
C ARG A 98 24.70 -11.56 29.10
N TRP A 99 25.37 -11.06 28.12
CA TRP A 99 26.80 -10.97 28.04
C TRP A 99 27.28 -9.75 28.80
N THR A 100 28.30 -9.91 29.66
CA THR A 100 28.98 -8.82 30.33
C THR A 100 30.40 -8.75 29.79
N PHE A 101 30.78 -7.62 29.23
CA PHE A 101 32.14 -7.37 28.71
C PHE A 101 33.12 -7.05 29.85
N PRO A 102 34.44 -7.23 29.61
CA PRO A 102 35.44 -7.02 30.66
C PRO A 102 35.42 -5.62 31.29
N ASN A 103 34.95 -4.61 30.54
CA ASN A 103 34.82 -3.22 31.00
C ASN A 103 33.53 -2.92 31.78
N GLY A 104 32.66 -3.91 31.98
CA GLY A 104 31.39 -3.78 32.69
C GLY A 104 30.17 -3.43 31.79
N GLY A 105 30.39 -3.03 30.56
CA GLY A 105 29.30 -2.92 29.57
C GLY A 105 28.62 -4.28 29.32
N TYR A 106 27.39 -4.28 28.81
CA TYR A 106 26.67 -5.54 28.59
C TYR A 106 25.73 -5.52 27.40
N GLN A 107 25.49 -6.71 26.83
CA GLN A 107 24.43 -6.99 25.85
C GLN A 107 23.42 -7.95 26.49
N ALA A 108 22.21 -7.48 26.71
CA ALA A 108 21.11 -8.28 27.23
C ALA A 108 20.24 -8.84 26.11
N PHE A 109 19.59 -9.96 26.42
CA PHE A 109 18.61 -10.61 25.57
C PHE A 109 17.27 -10.71 26.32
N GLY A 110 16.20 -10.35 25.66
CA GLY A 110 14.89 -10.29 26.29
C GLY A 110 13.77 -10.75 25.36
N HIS A 111 12.61 -10.97 25.96
CA HIS A 111 11.39 -11.34 25.23
C HIS A 111 10.19 -10.55 25.76
N ALA A 112 9.18 -10.35 24.91
CA ALA A 112 7.92 -9.73 25.29
C ALA A 112 6.78 -10.35 24.47
N GLU A 113 6.18 -11.40 25.02
CA GLU A 113 5.10 -12.15 24.39
C GLU A 113 3.76 -11.41 24.48
N HIS A 114 3.51 -10.75 25.61
CA HIS A 114 2.31 -9.95 25.85
C HIS A 114 2.66 -8.47 25.99
N GLU A 115 1.70 -7.58 25.75
CA GLU A 115 1.93 -6.13 25.83
C GLU A 115 2.51 -5.68 27.18
N LYS A 116 2.01 -6.26 28.29
CA LYS A 116 2.49 -5.96 29.64
C LYS A 116 3.95 -6.36 29.88
N ASP A 117 4.51 -7.27 29.09
CA ASP A 117 5.88 -7.75 29.29
C ASP A 117 6.92 -6.68 28.99
N ILE A 118 6.57 -5.68 28.18
CA ILE A 118 7.49 -4.61 27.83
C ILE A 118 7.89 -3.75 29.04
N THR A 119 7.07 -3.71 30.08
CA THR A 119 7.36 -2.98 31.31
C THR A 119 8.46 -3.63 32.16
N LYS A 120 8.81 -4.91 31.89
CA LYS A 120 9.97 -5.58 32.54
C LYS A 120 11.30 -4.86 32.28
N TYR A 121 11.36 -4.05 31.22
CA TYR A 121 12.55 -3.29 30.84
C TYR A 121 12.58 -1.88 31.43
N ASP A 122 11.61 -1.54 32.27
CA ASP A 122 11.56 -0.28 32.99
C ASP A 122 12.73 -0.16 33.99
N GLY A 123 13.15 1.07 34.23
CA GLY A 123 14.25 1.36 35.14
C GLY A 123 15.65 1.29 34.51
N VAL A 124 15.81 0.79 33.31
CA VAL A 124 17.09 0.73 32.58
C VAL A 124 17.04 1.63 31.36
N GLU A 125 18.16 2.32 31.08
CA GLU A 125 18.38 2.98 29.79
C GLU A 125 19.18 2.05 28.86
N TYR A 126 18.87 2.02 27.60
CA TYR A 126 19.57 1.26 26.58
C TYR A 126 20.13 2.19 25.50
N ASN A 127 21.42 2.02 25.20
CA ASN A 127 22.07 2.74 24.11
C ASN A 127 21.68 2.16 22.74
N TYR A 128 21.43 0.86 22.73
CA TYR A 128 21.08 0.11 21.55
C TYR A 128 19.94 -0.87 21.87
N VAL A 129 18.90 -0.85 21.04
CA VAL A 129 17.83 -1.86 21.08
C VAL A 129 17.68 -2.51 19.70
N GLY A 130 17.88 -3.82 19.67
CA GLY A 130 17.65 -4.68 18.52
C GLY A 130 16.29 -5.38 18.63
N TRP A 131 15.48 -5.32 17.59
CA TRP A 131 14.20 -6.06 17.47
C TRP A 131 14.33 -7.13 16.43
N ASP A 132 14.31 -8.36 16.84
CA ASP A 132 14.26 -9.48 15.90
C ASP A 132 12.80 -9.91 15.67
N GLU A 133 12.45 -10.04 14.41
CA GLU A 133 11.07 -10.25 13.93
C GLU A 133 10.09 -9.18 14.47
N LEU A 134 10.36 -7.91 14.14
CA LEU A 134 9.61 -6.75 14.64
C LEU A 134 8.09 -6.87 14.44
N THR A 135 7.64 -7.51 13.35
CA THR A 135 6.21 -7.74 13.09
C THR A 135 5.53 -8.68 14.08
N HIS A 136 6.28 -9.36 14.93
CA HIS A 136 5.70 -10.15 16.02
C HIS A 136 5.27 -9.31 17.24
N PHE A 137 5.62 -8.02 17.28
CA PHE A 137 5.29 -7.10 18.37
C PHE A 137 4.18 -6.14 17.99
N THR A 138 3.41 -5.72 18.99
CA THR A 138 2.42 -4.67 18.80
C THR A 138 3.10 -3.30 18.69
N GLN A 139 2.42 -2.33 18.07
CA GLN A 139 2.91 -0.96 17.99
C GLN A 139 3.15 -0.36 19.39
N TYR A 140 2.28 -0.70 20.37
CA TYR A 140 2.43 -0.25 21.75
C TYR A 140 3.75 -0.72 22.36
N GLN A 141 4.08 -2.02 22.25
CA GLN A 141 5.33 -2.56 22.77
C GLN A 141 6.55 -1.84 22.22
N TYR A 142 6.57 -1.65 20.91
CA TYR A 142 7.65 -0.95 20.23
C TYR A 142 7.79 0.51 20.70
N LEU A 143 6.72 1.29 20.58
CA LEU A 143 6.75 2.72 20.90
C LEU A 143 7.03 2.97 22.39
N TYR A 144 6.46 2.16 23.28
CA TYR A 144 6.70 2.27 24.72
C TYR A 144 8.19 2.16 25.05
N LEU A 145 8.87 1.13 24.58
CA LEU A 145 10.28 0.92 24.88
C LEU A 145 11.16 1.96 24.18
N VAL A 146 10.93 2.20 22.91
CA VAL A 146 11.75 3.11 22.10
C VAL A 146 11.68 4.54 22.62
N ALA A 147 10.48 5.03 22.93
CA ALA A 147 10.30 6.39 23.45
C ALA A 147 10.80 6.57 24.89
N SER A 148 10.69 5.55 25.73
CA SER A 148 10.97 5.67 27.15
C SER A 148 12.36 5.20 27.56
N ARG A 149 12.98 4.25 26.84
CA ARG A 149 14.19 3.54 27.28
C ARG A 149 15.39 3.66 26.34
N VAL A 150 15.19 4.01 25.06
CA VAL A 150 16.31 4.21 24.13
C VAL A 150 16.88 5.61 24.32
N ARG A 151 17.92 5.70 25.11
CA ARG A 151 18.62 6.95 25.45
C ARG A 151 20.05 6.70 25.84
N SER A 152 20.89 7.71 25.80
CA SER A 152 22.30 7.65 26.22
C SER A 152 22.63 8.78 27.18
N SER A 153 23.30 8.43 28.25
CA SER A 153 23.86 9.37 29.22
C SER A 153 25.30 9.83 28.88
N THR A 154 25.78 9.47 27.68
CA THR A 154 27.10 9.85 27.17
C THR A 154 27.05 10.11 25.66
N SER A 155 27.82 11.06 25.18
CA SER A 155 27.95 11.37 23.74
C SER A 155 28.76 10.32 22.95
N GLN A 156 29.46 9.42 23.65
CA GLN A 156 30.30 8.38 23.03
C GLN A 156 29.51 7.14 22.62
N LEU A 157 28.26 7.01 23.06
CA LEU A 157 27.38 5.91 22.71
C LEU A 157 26.13 6.44 22.02
N PRO A 158 25.60 5.73 21.03
CA PRO A 158 24.35 6.11 20.38
C PRO A 158 23.16 5.97 21.31
N ALA A 159 22.02 6.47 20.86
CA ALA A 159 20.71 6.12 21.39
C ALA A 159 19.84 5.75 20.18
N ILE A 160 19.88 4.49 19.76
CA ILE A 160 19.29 4.04 18.50
C ILE A 160 18.59 2.69 18.62
N THR A 161 17.68 2.44 17.69
CA THR A 161 17.03 1.14 17.54
C THR A 161 17.19 0.60 16.13
N ARG A 162 17.38 -0.71 16.03
CA ARG A 162 17.48 -1.45 14.77
C ARG A 162 16.53 -2.63 14.80
N ALA A 163 15.90 -2.93 13.69
CA ALA A 163 14.95 -4.02 13.61
C ALA A 163 15.22 -4.89 12.38
N GLY A 164 15.02 -6.19 12.56
CA GLY A 164 14.92 -7.17 11.48
C GLY A 164 13.49 -7.71 11.43
N SER A 165 12.90 -7.85 10.24
CA SER A 165 11.58 -8.47 10.13
C SER A 165 11.26 -8.98 8.73
N ASN A 166 10.35 -9.95 8.70
CA ASN A 166 9.62 -10.35 7.52
C ASN A 166 8.21 -9.71 7.54
N PRO A 167 7.53 -9.57 6.38
CA PRO A 167 6.11 -9.26 6.34
C PRO A 167 5.27 -10.33 7.04
N GLY A 168 4.11 -9.96 7.56
CA GLY A 168 3.18 -10.83 8.27
C GLY A 168 3.05 -10.53 9.76
N ASN A 169 2.29 -11.35 10.47
CA ASN A 169 2.04 -11.29 11.91
C ASN A 169 1.30 -10.02 12.39
N VAL A 170 1.06 -9.95 13.70
CA VAL A 170 0.23 -8.93 14.37
C VAL A 170 0.73 -7.49 14.12
N GLY A 171 2.02 -7.29 13.96
CA GLY A 171 2.64 -5.99 13.76
C GLY A 171 2.78 -5.57 12.29
N HIS A 172 2.37 -6.41 11.34
CA HIS A 172 2.57 -6.16 9.91
C HIS A 172 2.17 -4.74 9.47
N THR A 173 0.93 -4.38 9.75
CA THR A 173 0.36 -3.10 9.29
C THR A 173 1.12 -1.89 9.83
N TRP A 174 1.36 -1.83 11.15
CA TRP A 174 2.03 -0.67 11.72
C TRP A 174 3.52 -0.57 11.31
N VAL A 175 4.22 -1.73 11.16
CA VAL A 175 5.61 -1.75 10.67
C VAL A 175 5.68 -1.25 9.24
N ARG A 176 4.80 -1.73 8.38
CA ARG A 176 4.69 -1.27 7.00
C ARG A 176 4.43 0.23 6.92
N GLN A 177 3.40 0.73 7.60
CA GLN A 177 3.03 2.15 7.60
C GLN A 177 4.15 3.04 8.18
N ARG A 178 4.92 2.54 9.16
CA ARG A 178 5.97 3.33 9.78
C ARG A 178 7.23 3.41 8.93
N PHE A 179 7.65 2.32 8.30
CA PHE A 179 8.96 2.20 7.66
C PHE A 179 8.89 2.06 6.15
N VAL A 180 7.94 1.28 5.63
CA VAL A 180 7.89 0.88 4.22
C VAL A 180 7.10 1.87 3.37
N ASP A 181 5.85 2.16 3.74
CA ASP A 181 4.97 3.02 2.95
C ASP A 181 5.56 4.42 2.68
N PRO A 182 6.25 5.09 3.65
CA PRO A 182 6.83 6.41 3.39
C PRO A 182 8.09 6.38 2.50
N ALA A 183 8.70 5.22 2.28
CA ALA A 183 9.90 5.03 1.44
C ALA A 183 9.90 3.62 0.83
N ARG A 184 8.98 3.34 -0.07
CA ARG A 184 8.73 1.99 -0.65
C ARG A 184 9.97 1.37 -1.26
N GLU A 185 10.74 2.13 -2.00
CA GLU A 185 12.01 1.67 -2.57
C GLU A 185 13.14 1.48 -1.54
N GLY A 186 12.93 1.99 -0.33
CA GLY A 186 13.95 1.97 0.72
C GLY A 186 15.11 2.93 0.47
N LEU A 187 16.21 2.73 1.24
CA LEU A 187 17.49 3.45 1.10
C LEU A 187 17.41 4.98 1.26
N LYS A 188 16.29 5.50 1.74
CA LYS A 188 16.06 6.92 1.98
C LYS A 188 15.91 7.21 3.47
N VAL A 189 16.63 8.20 3.96
CA VAL A 189 16.43 8.69 5.33
C VAL A 189 15.21 9.61 5.35
N LEU A 190 14.22 9.22 6.13
CA LEU A 190 13.02 10.01 6.40
C LEU A 190 13.18 10.80 7.68
N VAL A 191 12.70 12.03 7.70
CA VAL A 191 12.67 12.88 8.90
C VAL A 191 11.21 13.05 9.31
N ASP A 192 10.89 12.63 10.52
CA ASP A 192 9.56 12.84 11.07
C ASP A 192 9.34 14.35 11.33
N LYS A 193 8.29 14.91 10.74
CA LYS A 193 8.04 16.36 10.76
C LYS A 193 7.73 16.90 12.17
N ASN A 194 7.20 16.05 13.05
CA ASN A 194 6.77 16.46 14.39
C ASN A 194 7.89 16.32 15.41
N THR A 195 8.71 15.28 15.31
CA THR A 195 9.73 14.93 16.28
C THR A 195 11.16 15.23 15.82
N GLY A 196 11.38 15.41 14.52
CA GLY A 196 12.70 15.55 13.91
C GLY A 196 13.51 14.26 13.89
N LEU A 197 12.99 13.15 14.42
CA LEU A 197 13.67 11.86 14.45
C LEU A 197 13.80 11.26 13.05
N LYS A 198 14.95 10.65 12.80
CA LYS A 198 15.25 10.06 11.50
C LYS A 198 14.96 8.58 11.47
N ARG A 199 14.32 8.11 10.41
CA ARG A 199 14.00 6.70 10.14
C ARG A 199 14.61 6.26 8.82
N PHE A 200 14.90 4.96 8.72
CA PHE A 200 15.48 4.36 7.53
C PHE A 200 14.88 2.97 7.29
N TYR A 201 14.56 2.67 6.05
CA TYR A 201 14.13 1.35 5.61
C TYR A 201 15.15 0.76 4.64
N LEU A 202 15.61 -0.46 4.93
CA LEU A 202 16.49 -1.25 4.08
C LEU A 202 15.72 -2.47 3.59
N PRO A 203 15.33 -2.52 2.29
CA PRO A 203 14.65 -3.68 1.73
C PRO A 203 15.56 -4.91 1.71
N ALA A 204 15.04 -6.05 2.14
CA ALA A 204 15.73 -7.33 2.17
C ALA A 204 15.20 -8.25 1.08
N ARG A 205 16.09 -8.85 0.28
CA ARG A 205 15.78 -9.88 -0.71
C ARG A 205 16.60 -11.14 -0.43
N VAL A 206 16.14 -12.29 -0.89
CA VAL A 206 16.88 -13.55 -0.71
C VAL A 206 18.27 -13.48 -1.36
N GLU A 207 18.35 -12.85 -2.52
CA GLU A 207 19.58 -12.71 -3.32
C GLU A 207 20.64 -11.83 -2.65
N ASP A 208 20.29 -11.08 -1.63
CA ASP A 208 21.23 -10.23 -0.88
C ASP A 208 22.25 -11.07 -0.08
N ASN A 209 21.93 -12.35 0.21
CA ASN A 209 22.80 -13.26 0.95
C ASN A 209 23.44 -14.31 0.03
N LYS A 210 24.54 -13.93 -0.61
CA LYS A 210 25.30 -14.84 -1.48
C LYS A 210 25.82 -16.07 -0.75
N HIS A 211 26.25 -15.92 0.51
CA HIS A 211 26.74 -17.04 1.32
C HIS A 211 25.67 -18.11 1.55
N LEU A 212 24.42 -17.70 1.75
CA LEU A 212 23.30 -18.63 1.89
C LEU A 212 23.07 -19.40 0.57
N LEU A 213 23.07 -18.69 -0.56
CA LEU A 213 22.80 -19.30 -1.86
C LEU A 213 23.96 -20.17 -2.37
N GLU A 214 25.18 -19.85 -1.99
CA GLU A 214 26.36 -20.68 -2.29
C GLU A 214 26.35 -21.98 -1.47
N ASN A 215 25.95 -21.91 -0.19
CA ASN A 215 25.87 -23.07 0.69
C ASN A 215 24.59 -23.91 0.48
N ASP A 216 23.49 -23.28 0.09
CA ASP A 216 22.22 -23.95 -0.23
C ASP A 216 21.61 -23.40 -1.53
N PRO A 217 22.08 -23.88 -2.70
CA PRO A 217 21.57 -23.45 -4.00
C PRO A 217 20.07 -23.75 -4.20
N THR A 218 19.51 -24.66 -3.39
CA THR A 218 18.11 -25.07 -3.46
C THR A 218 17.19 -24.21 -2.59
N TYR A 219 17.73 -23.26 -1.83
CA TYR A 219 16.95 -22.48 -0.86
C TYR A 219 15.75 -21.75 -1.48
N ILE A 220 15.94 -21.10 -2.63
CA ILE A 220 14.85 -20.42 -3.34
C ILE A 220 13.77 -21.42 -3.78
N ALA A 221 14.17 -22.59 -4.30
CA ALA A 221 13.21 -23.63 -4.68
C ALA A 221 12.41 -24.16 -3.47
N LYS A 222 13.04 -24.25 -2.29
CA LYS A 222 12.35 -24.64 -1.05
C LYS A 222 11.28 -23.63 -0.64
N LEU A 223 11.48 -22.34 -0.88
CA LEU A 223 10.46 -21.32 -0.61
C LEU A 223 9.21 -21.45 -1.48
N GLU A 224 9.33 -22.08 -2.67
CA GLU A 224 8.16 -22.39 -3.51
C GLU A 224 7.29 -23.53 -2.96
N MET A 225 7.79 -24.28 -1.99
CA MET A 225 7.02 -25.34 -1.31
C MET A 225 6.13 -24.79 -0.18
N LEU A 226 6.20 -23.50 0.12
CA LEU A 226 5.34 -22.88 1.13
C LEU A 226 3.85 -23.02 0.75
N PRO A 227 2.95 -23.22 1.75
CA PRO A 227 1.56 -23.58 1.49
C PRO A 227 0.77 -22.53 0.72
N THR A 228 1.02 -21.25 0.99
CA THR A 228 0.24 -20.14 0.43
C THR A 228 1.08 -19.21 -0.44
N GLU A 229 0.45 -18.62 -1.44
CA GLU A 229 1.11 -17.60 -2.28
C GLU A 229 1.54 -16.37 -1.46
N ALA A 230 0.76 -16.02 -0.42
CA ALA A 230 1.11 -14.92 0.48
C ALA A 230 2.43 -15.20 1.22
N GLU A 231 2.62 -16.42 1.76
CA GLU A 231 3.86 -16.80 2.43
C GLU A 231 5.05 -16.85 1.46
N LYS A 232 4.86 -17.40 0.26
CA LYS A 232 5.89 -17.41 -0.78
C LYS A 232 6.34 -15.98 -1.10
N ARG A 233 5.41 -15.09 -1.36
CA ARG A 233 5.69 -13.68 -1.68
C ARG A 233 6.37 -12.94 -0.52
N ALA A 234 5.87 -13.12 0.70
CA ALA A 234 6.47 -12.52 1.88
C ALA A 234 7.90 -13.01 2.11
N LYS A 235 8.15 -14.32 2.00
CA LYS A 235 9.45 -14.92 2.34
C LYS A 235 10.46 -14.90 1.19
N LYS A 236 10.02 -15.00 -0.06
CA LYS A 236 10.90 -14.97 -1.24
C LYS A 236 11.22 -13.55 -1.69
N TYR A 237 10.20 -12.70 -1.83
CA TYR A 237 10.35 -11.35 -2.38
C TYR A 237 10.37 -10.26 -1.32
N GLY A 238 9.98 -10.59 -0.07
CA GLY A 238 9.84 -9.58 0.98
C GLY A 238 8.68 -8.63 0.75
N ASP A 239 7.62 -9.13 0.10
CA ASP A 239 6.45 -8.34 -0.26
C ASP A 239 5.63 -7.95 0.97
N TRP A 240 5.60 -6.67 1.28
CA TRP A 240 4.85 -6.10 2.39
C TRP A 240 3.36 -5.87 2.10
N TYR A 241 2.93 -6.13 0.89
CA TYR A 241 1.55 -5.88 0.45
C TYR A 241 0.74 -7.16 0.24
N THR A 242 1.36 -8.32 0.46
CA THR A 242 0.70 -9.62 0.44
C THR A 242 1.01 -10.37 1.73
N PHE A 243 -0.02 -10.76 2.50
CA PHE A 243 0.13 -11.50 3.76
C PHE A 243 -1.03 -12.49 3.98
N GLU A 244 -0.81 -13.45 4.86
CA GLU A 244 -1.82 -14.47 5.18
C GLU A 244 -3.06 -13.83 5.80
N GLY A 245 -4.25 -14.30 5.37
CA GLY A 245 -5.54 -13.72 5.78
C GLY A 245 -5.97 -12.49 4.98
N GLN A 246 -5.14 -12.01 4.04
CA GLN A 246 -5.51 -10.91 3.15
C GLN A 246 -6.65 -11.35 2.21
N VAL A 247 -7.68 -10.51 2.13
CA VAL A 247 -8.83 -10.79 1.26
C VAL A 247 -8.47 -10.58 -0.22
N PHE A 248 -7.75 -9.49 -0.55
CA PHE A 248 -7.53 -9.07 -1.92
C PHE A 248 -6.06 -9.20 -2.34
N ASN A 249 -5.80 -9.82 -3.49
CA ASN A 249 -4.49 -9.80 -4.11
C ASN A 249 -4.30 -8.46 -4.86
N PHE A 250 -3.85 -7.45 -4.13
CA PHE A 250 -3.62 -6.11 -4.66
C PHE A 250 -2.13 -5.83 -4.80
N ARG A 251 -1.66 -5.57 -6.01
CA ARG A 251 -0.23 -5.40 -6.32
C ARG A 251 0.08 -3.94 -6.68
N LEU A 252 1.04 -3.38 -5.99
CA LEU A 252 1.56 -2.04 -6.25
C LEU A 252 2.60 -2.06 -7.37
N GLU A 253 3.46 -3.09 -7.36
CA GLU A 253 4.55 -3.28 -8.30
C GLU A 253 4.54 -4.70 -8.87
N PRO A 254 5.09 -4.89 -10.09
CA PRO A 254 5.27 -6.22 -10.65
C PRO A 254 6.26 -7.04 -9.83
N LEU A 255 6.09 -8.34 -9.80
CA LEU A 255 7.09 -9.23 -9.22
C LEU A 255 8.30 -9.36 -10.18
N PRO A 256 9.53 -9.48 -9.64
CA PRO A 256 10.75 -9.50 -10.46
C PRO A 256 10.82 -10.65 -11.46
N ASP A 257 10.12 -11.75 -11.20
CA ASP A 257 10.08 -12.96 -12.03
C ASP A 257 8.80 -13.08 -12.87
N GLU A 258 7.91 -12.12 -12.81
CA GLU A 258 6.74 -12.06 -13.69
C GLU A 258 7.15 -11.43 -15.04
N PRO A 259 6.87 -12.11 -16.16
CA PRO A 259 7.27 -11.65 -17.49
C PRO A 259 6.52 -10.39 -17.95
N PHE A 260 5.44 -10.02 -17.23
CA PHE A 260 4.56 -8.91 -17.57
C PHE A 260 4.43 -7.97 -16.39
N ASN A 261 4.36 -6.68 -16.69
CA ASN A 261 4.25 -5.57 -15.74
C ASN A 261 2.87 -5.52 -15.03
N ALA A 262 2.48 -6.64 -14.41
CA ALA A 262 1.17 -6.85 -13.82
C ALA A 262 1.06 -6.12 -12.48
N ARG A 263 0.54 -4.89 -12.50
CA ARG A 263 0.28 -4.08 -11.30
C ARG A 263 -1.13 -3.47 -11.33
N HIS A 264 -1.70 -3.26 -10.14
CA HIS A 264 -2.98 -2.55 -10.00
C HIS A 264 -2.78 -1.04 -9.97
N VAL A 265 -1.63 -0.57 -9.48
CA VAL A 265 -1.30 0.85 -9.35
C VAL A 265 -0.48 1.30 -10.56
N ILE A 266 -0.91 2.37 -11.19
CA ILE A 266 -0.31 2.89 -12.41
C ILE A 266 -0.08 4.40 -12.32
N GLU A 267 0.86 4.90 -13.13
CA GLU A 267 1.06 6.33 -13.30
C GLU A 267 -0.21 7.00 -13.87
N PRO A 268 -0.56 8.19 -13.40
CA PRO A 268 -1.67 8.96 -13.93
C PRO A 268 -1.48 9.29 -15.41
N PHE A 269 -2.53 9.10 -16.18
CA PHE A 269 -2.60 9.56 -17.57
C PHE A 269 -3.85 10.43 -17.79
N ALA A 270 -3.89 11.18 -18.90
CA ALA A 270 -5.05 12.00 -19.23
C ALA A 270 -6.24 11.11 -19.61
N ILE A 271 -7.27 11.05 -18.76
CA ILE A 271 -8.50 10.28 -19.03
C ILE A 271 -9.22 10.90 -20.24
N PRO A 272 -9.46 10.13 -21.30
CA PRO A 272 -10.21 10.60 -22.46
C PRO A 272 -11.57 11.17 -22.05
N PHE A 273 -11.94 12.32 -22.61
CA PHE A 273 -13.16 13.04 -22.22
C PHE A 273 -14.46 12.26 -22.53
N TRP A 274 -14.40 11.32 -23.45
CA TRP A 274 -15.54 10.49 -23.86
C TRP A 274 -15.74 9.23 -23.01
N TRP A 275 -14.82 8.94 -22.09
CA TRP A 275 -15.02 7.81 -21.18
C TRP A 275 -16.08 8.16 -20.14
N PRO A 276 -17.07 7.28 -19.91
CA PRO A 276 -18.02 7.46 -18.82
C PRO A 276 -17.31 7.59 -17.49
N ARG A 277 -17.74 8.51 -16.66
CA ARG A 277 -17.18 8.74 -15.33
C ARG A 277 -18.24 8.55 -14.27
N VAL A 278 -17.85 7.95 -13.17
CA VAL A 278 -18.71 7.65 -12.03
C VAL A 278 -18.01 8.13 -10.77
N ALA A 279 -18.78 8.65 -9.82
CA ALA A 279 -18.27 8.94 -8.49
C ALA A 279 -19.04 8.15 -7.42
N ALA A 280 -18.35 7.75 -6.36
CA ALA A 280 -18.99 7.16 -5.19
C ALA A 280 -18.46 7.79 -3.91
N ILE A 281 -19.32 7.83 -2.90
CA ILE A 281 -19.07 8.50 -1.63
C ILE A 281 -19.46 7.55 -0.51
N ASP A 282 -18.50 7.24 0.34
CA ASP A 282 -18.75 6.70 1.66
C ASP A 282 -18.52 7.80 2.68
N TRP A 283 -19.49 8.03 3.58
CA TRP A 283 -19.46 9.19 4.46
C TRP A 283 -19.60 8.81 5.92
N GLY A 284 -18.88 9.53 6.76
CA GLY A 284 -19.03 9.48 8.20
C GLY A 284 -18.63 10.82 8.83
N PHE A 285 -19.25 11.22 9.93
CA PHE A 285 -18.82 12.43 10.65
C PHE A 285 -17.67 12.11 11.63
N ALA A 286 -17.83 11.08 12.44
CA ALA A 286 -16.81 10.62 13.38
C ALA A 286 -15.72 9.81 12.67
N ALA A 287 -16.10 9.08 11.62
CA ALA A 287 -15.24 8.36 10.71
C ALA A 287 -14.65 9.30 9.63
N HIS A 288 -14.13 8.73 8.57
CA HIS A 288 -13.69 9.52 7.41
C HIS A 288 -14.84 9.71 6.42
N VAL A 289 -14.69 10.67 5.52
CA VAL A 289 -15.41 10.70 4.27
C VAL A 289 -14.43 10.29 3.16
N TRP A 290 -14.79 9.26 2.43
CA TRP A 290 -14.08 8.88 1.22
C TRP A 290 -14.93 9.19 -0.01
N ILE A 291 -14.29 9.76 -1.03
CA ILE A 291 -14.89 10.02 -2.34
C ILE A 291 -13.94 9.51 -3.41
N GLY A 292 -14.42 8.66 -4.31
CA GLY A 292 -13.65 8.16 -5.44
C GLY A 292 -14.29 8.52 -6.77
N TRP A 293 -13.46 8.83 -7.74
CA TRP A 293 -13.87 9.08 -9.14
C TRP A 293 -13.22 8.06 -10.05
N ALA A 294 -14.05 7.35 -10.80
CA ALA A 294 -13.58 6.36 -11.75
C ALA A 294 -14.03 6.67 -13.18
N ALA A 295 -13.21 6.28 -14.14
CA ALA A 295 -13.51 6.30 -15.56
C ALA A 295 -13.58 4.87 -16.10
N ILE A 296 -14.49 4.62 -17.03
CA ILE A 296 -14.73 3.32 -17.64
C ILE A 296 -14.20 3.36 -19.07
N ALA A 297 -13.17 2.58 -19.34
CA ALA A 297 -12.61 2.45 -20.68
C ALA A 297 -13.52 1.61 -21.60
N PRO A 298 -13.38 1.73 -22.93
CA PRO A 298 -14.16 0.97 -23.90
C PRO A 298 -14.01 -0.55 -23.77
N ASP A 299 -12.88 -1.02 -23.26
CA ASP A 299 -12.59 -2.42 -22.99
C ASP A 299 -13.19 -2.94 -21.67
N GLY A 300 -13.92 -2.08 -20.95
CA GLY A 300 -14.56 -2.40 -19.68
C GLY A 300 -13.64 -2.31 -18.46
N ARG A 301 -12.39 -1.89 -18.62
CA ARG A 301 -11.51 -1.57 -17.47
C ARG A 301 -11.98 -0.30 -16.79
N VAL A 302 -11.81 -0.28 -15.48
CA VAL A 302 -12.13 0.84 -14.60
C VAL A 302 -10.85 1.43 -14.05
N TYR A 303 -10.71 2.74 -14.20
CA TYR A 303 -9.58 3.52 -13.69
C TYR A 303 -10.06 4.42 -12.56
N LEU A 304 -9.65 4.11 -11.30
CA LEU A 304 -9.80 5.06 -10.20
C LEU A 304 -8.72 6.15 -10.38
N TYR A 305 -9.14 7.33 -10.82
CA TYR A 305 -8.19 8.39 -11.22
C TYR A 305 -8.07 9.54 -10.22
N ARG A 306 -8.99 9.62 -9.26
CA ARG A 306 -9.00 10.66 -8.24
C ARG A 306 -9.69 10.14 -6.99
N GLU A 307 -9.21 10.56 -5.83
CA GLU A 307 -9.88 10.35 -4.55
C GLU A 307 -9.78 11.58 -3.64
N TYR A 308 -10.69 11.64 -2.69
CA TYR A 308 -10.67 12.56 -1.56
C TYR A 308 -10.92 11.75 -0.29
N PHE A 309 -10.06 11.89 0.71
CA PHE A 309 -10.15 11.14 1.96
C PHE A 309 -9.80 12.05 3.14
N GLN A 310 -10.78 12.34 3.98
CA GLN A 310 -10.62 13.28 5.10
C GLN A 310 -11.48 12.88 6.29
N LYS A 311 -10.99 13.17 7.50
CA LYS A 311 -11.72 12.94 8.76
C LYS A 311 -12.29 14.23 9.32
N ARG A 312 -13.41 14.14 10.02
CA ARG A 312 -14.06 15.25 10.74
C ARG A 312 -14.41 16.45 9.85
N LYS A 313 -14.93 16.20 8.66
CA LYS A 313 -15.39 17.22 7.74
C LYS A 313 -16.90 17.40 7.80
N MET A 314 -17.36 18.66 7.85
CA MET A 314 -18.79 18.99 7.72
C MET A 314 -19.26 18.72 6.30
N ILE A 315 -20.55 18.42 6.13
CA ILE A 315 -21.13 18.10 4.81
C ILE A 315 -20.91 19.25 3.83
N ALA A 316 -21.10 20.50 4.27
CA ALA A 316 -20.88 21.67 3.43
C ALA A 316 -19.44 21.75 2.88
N GLU A 317 -18.44 21.31 3.67
CA GLU A 317 -17.05 21.37 3.27
C GLU A 317 -16.75 20.31 2.18
N TRP A 318 -17.05 19.03 2.47
CA TRP A 318 -16.70 17.96 1.53
C TRP A 318 -17.61 17.94 0.29
N ALA A 319 -18.88 18.36 0.39
CA ALA A 319 -19.76 18.49 -0.78
C ALA A 319 -19.34 19.66 -1.69
N SER A 320 -18.87 20.77 -1.12
CA SER A 320 -18.28 21.86 -1.91
C SER A 320 -16.96 21.44 -2.57
N GLU A 321 -16.15 20.67 -1.87
CA GLU A 321 -14.91 20.11 -2.43
C GLU A 321 -15.19 19.08 -3.52
N PHE A 322 -16.21 18.24 -3.35
CA PHE A 322 -16.72 17.35 -4.41
C PHE A 322 -17.06 18.14 -5.68
N LYS A 323 -17.81 19.24 -5.54
CA LYS A 323 -18.17 20.14 -6.65
C LYS A 323 -16.93 20.69 -7.34
N ARG A 324 -15.97 21.18 -6.55
CA ARG A 324 -14.71 21.75 -7.08
C ARG A 324 -13.90 20.70 -7.83
N LEU A 325 -13.74 19.51 -7.25
CA LEU A 325 -12.97 18.43 -7.84
C LEU A 325 -13.65 17.79 -9.05
N SER A 326 -14.98 17.81 -9.10
CA SER A 326 -15.77 17.30 -10.23
C SER A 326 -15.94 18.32 -11.37
N SER A 327 -15.44 19.53 -11.20
CA SER A 327 -15.55 20.57 -12.22
C SER A 327 -14.83 20.15 -13.51
N GLY A 328 -15.57 20.12 -14.62
CA GLY A 328 -15.08 19.64 -15.92
C GLY A 328 -15.23 18.14 -16.15
N ASP A 329 -15.62 17.36 -15.14
CA ASP A 329 -15.94 15.95 -15.30
C ASP A 329 -17.44 15.80 -15.67
N ASN A 330 -17.70 15.02 -16.71
CA ASN A 330 -19.07 14.67 -17.04
C ASN A 330 -19.41 13.35 -16.34
N LEU A 331 -19.93 13.47 -15.09
CA LEU A 331 -20.30 12.30 -14.29
C LEU A 331 -21.64 11.72 -14.76
N GLU A 332 -21.66 10.42 -15.04
CA GLU A 332 -22.89 9.66 -15.37
C GLU A 332 -23.78 9.47 -14.16
N THR A 333 -23.15 9.16 -13.03
CA THR A 333 -23.82 8.98 -11.76
C THR A 333 -22.90 9.30 -10.60
N VAL A 334 -23.50 9.69 -9.49
CA VAL A 334 -22.88 9.88 -8.20
C VAL A 334 -23.60 9.00 -7.20
N CYS A 335 -22.93 8.00 -6.64
CA CYS A 335 -23.49 7.11 -5.65
C CYS A 335 -23.08 7.56 -4.25
N LEU A 336 -24.03 7.58 -3.32
CA LEU A 336 -23.80 7.96 -1.93
C LEU A 336 -24.24 6.82 -1.02
N ASP A 337 -23.50 6.59 0.07
CA ASP A 337 -23.82 5.59 1.08
C ASP A 337 -25.30 5.61 1.46
N PRO A 338 -25.98 4.46 1.55
CA PRO A 338 -27.42 4.38 1.83
C PRO A 338 -27.86 5.02 3.15
N SER A 339 -26.98 5.12 4.15
CA SER A 339 -27.27 5.74 5.43
C SER A 339 -27.56 7.25 5.32
N ALA A 340 -27.12 7.88 4.23
CA ALA A 340 -27.32 9.30 3.96
C ALA A 340 -28.81 9.70 3.85
N TRP A 341 -29.69 8.76 3.56
CA TRP A 341 -31.15 8.97 3.48
C TRP A 341 -31.89 8.75 4.82
N GLN A 342 -31.15 8.38 5.88
CA GLN A 342 -31.74 8.26 7.20
C GLN A 342 -32.04 9.66 7.77
N ASN A 343 -33.28 9.83 8.29
CA ASN A 343 -33.66 11.09 8.92
C ASN A 343 -32.97 11.23 10.27
N ARG A 344 -32.08 12.22 10.38
CA ARG A 344 -31.32 12.54 11.61
C ARG A 344 -31.55 13.99 12.07
N GLY A 345 -32.57 14.67 11.54
CA GLY A 345 -32.84 16.06 11.83
C GLY A 345 -33.80 16.69 10.82
N VAL A 346 -33.60 17.97 10.52
CA VAL A 346 -34.48 18.72 9.60
C VAL A 346 -34.22 18.32 8.14
N GLU A 347 -32.96 18.06 7.79
CA GLU A 347 -32.54 17.69 6.44
C GLU A 347 -31.67 16.40 6.47
N THR A 348 -31.85 15.55 5.46
CA THR A 348 -31.04 14.36 5.28
C THR A 348 -29.70 14.71 4.64
N ILE A 349 -28.71 13.82 4.75
CA ILE A 349 -27.36 14.03 4.20
C ILE A 349 -27.37 14.17 2.68
N ASP A 350 -28.20 13.38 1.99
CA ASP A 350 -28.37 13.46 0.53
C ASP A 350 -28.95 14.82 0.10
N GLN A 351 -29.87 15.39 0.87
CA GLN A 351 -30.43 16.73 0.61
C GLN A 351 -29.36 17.81 0.79
N GLN A 352 -28.61 17.77 1.90
CA GLN A 352 -27.52 18.71 2.14
C GLN A 352 -26.42 18.56 1.09
N PHE A 353 -26.04 17.32 0.72
CA PHE A 353 -25.08 17.08 -0.36
C PHE A 353 -25.56 17.71 -1.68
N THR A 354 -26.82 17.49 -2.04
CA THR A 354 -27.42 18.08 -3.24
C THR A 354 -27.37 19.60 -3.22
N GLN A 355 -27.67 20.20 -2.07
CA GLN A 355 -27.65 21.66 -1.89
C GLN A 355 -26.26 22.25 -2.12
N TYR A 356 -25.21 21.67 -1.50
CA TYR A 356 -23.86 22.23 -1.57
C TYR A 356 -23.09 21.83 -2.83
N SER A 357 -23.27 20.61 -3.30
CA SER A 357 -22.57 20.13 -4.49
C SER A 357 -23.23 20.52 -5.80
N GLY A 358 -24.56 20.62 -5.81
CA GLY A 358 -25.37 20.76 -7.04
C GLY A 358 -25.61 19.46 -7.80
N TYR A 359 -25.16 18.31 -7.24
CA TYR A 359 -25.37 16.97 -7.80
C TYR A 359 -26.43 16.23 -6.99
N THR A 360 -27.34 15.53 -7.65
CA THR A 360 -28.30 14.65 -6.99
C THR A 360 -27.73 13.23 -6.94
N PRO A 361 -27.42 12.69 -5.75
CA PRO A 361 -26.84 11.37 -5.67
C PRO A 361 -27.87 10.28 -5.79
N GLU A 362 -27.45 9.12 -6.31
CA GLU A 362 -28.19 7.87 -6.23
C GLU A 362 -27.77 7.10 -4.97
N ARG A 363 -28.71 6.32 -4.42
CA ARG A 363 -28.40 5.43 -3.30
C ARG A 363 -27.47 4.31 -3.77
N ALA A 364 -26.33 4.15 -3.14
CA ALA A 364 -25.42 3.05 -3.40
C ALA A 364 -26.07 1.69 -3.03
N ILE A 365 -25.61 0.64 -3.66
CA ILE A 365 -26.03 -0.72 -3.33
C ILE A 365 -25.13 -1.20 -2.19
N ASN A 366 -25.69 -1.44 -1.00
CA ASN A 366 -24.95 -1.96 0.14
C ASN A 366 -25.02 -3.50 0.21
N ASP A 367 -24.57 -4.15 -0.84
CA ASP A 367 -24.33 -5.59 -0.85
C ASP A 367 -22.85 -5.85 -0.55
N ARG A 368 -22.55 -6.20 0.72
CA ARG A 368 -21.16 -6.40 1.19
C ARG A 368 -20.52 -7.59 0.51
N ILE A 369 -21.20 -8.73 0.46
CA ILE A 369 -20.68 -9.98 -0.11
C ILE A 369 -20.56 -9.86 -1.64
N GLY A 370 -21.62 -9.42 -2.32
CA GLY A 370 -21.58 -9.23 -3.77
C GLY A 370 -20.55 -8.17 -4.19
N GLY A 371 -20.42 -7.09 -3.42
CA GLY A 371 -19.41 -6.05 -3.64
C GLY A 371 -17.98 -6.58 -3.44
N LYS A 372 -17.73 -7.42 -2.43
CA LYS A 372 -16.45 -8.11 -2.22
C LYS A 372 -16.10 -9.01 -3.41
N LEU A 373 -17.04 -9.86 -3.84
CA LEU A 373 -16.84 -10.74 -4.98
C LEU A 373 -16.59 -9.96 -6.29
N LEU A 374 -17.28 -8.85 -6.47
CA LEU A 374 -17.07 -7.96 -7.61
C LEU A 374 -15.66 -7.36 -7.59
N LEU A 375 -15.18 -6.89 -6.43
CA LEU A 375 -13.81 -6.38 -6.30
C LEU A 375 -12.78 -7.47 -6.59
N HIS A 376 -12.98 -8.71 -6.12
CA HIS A 376 -12.13 -9.85 -6.50
C HIS A 376 -12.07 -10.04 -8.02
N ASP A 377 -13.21 -9.99 -8.72
CA ASP A 377 -13.25 -10.14 -10.18
C ASP A 377 -12.51 -9.00 -10.90
N TYR A 378 -12.61 -7.78 -10.38
CA TYR A 378 -11.93 -6.61 -10.95
C TYR A 378 -10.41 -6.59 -10.67
N LEU A 379 -9.97 -7.16 -9.55
CA LEU A 379 -8.55 -7.29 -9.21
C LEU A 379 -7.90 -8.54 -9.79
N ARG A 380 -8.68 -9.46 -10.33
CA ARG A 380 -8.15 -10.71 -10.87
C ARG A 380 -7.40 -10.47 -12.17
N TRP A 381 -6.20 -11.00 -12.25
CA TRP A 381 -5.54 -11.18 -13.53
C TRP A 381 -5.69 -12.58 -14.07
N THR A 382 -5.60 -12.66 -15.38
CA THR A 382 -5.57 -13.91 -16.09
C THR A 382 -4.15 -14.15 -16.59
N PRO A 383 -3.61 -15.36 -16.52
CA PRO A 383 -2.24 -15.67 -16.92
C PRO A 383 -1.92 -15.39 -18.39
N LYS A 384 -2.94 -15.23 -19.21
CA LYS A 384 -2.86 -14.82 -20.63
C LYS A 384 -4.06 -13.95 -20.96
N PRO A 385 -4.09 -12.66 -20.62
CA PRO A 385 -5.15 -11.80 -21.10
C PRO A 385 -4.98 -11.67 -22.60
N ARG A 386 -5.95 -12.16 -23.34
CA ARG A 386 -6.11 -11.76 -24.72
C ARG A 386 -6.66 -10.35 -24.68
N THR A 387 -5.84 -9.37 -24.96
CA THR A 387 -6.23 -7.97 -25.01
C THR A 387 -7.37 -7.76 -26.02
N LYS A 388 -7.44 -8.58 -27.07
CA LYS A 388 -8.58 -8.60 -28.01
C LYS A 388 -9.92 -8.98 -27.35
N ASP A 389 -9.90 -9.83 -26.32
CA ASP A 389 -11.13 -10.23 -25.61
C ASP A 389 -11.60 -9.13 -24.61
N ILE A 390 -10.69 -8.25 -24.19
CA ILE A 390 -10.98 -7.17 -23.21
C ILE A 390 -11.25 -5.84 -23.93
N ALA A 391 -10.52 -5.54 -25.01
CA ALA A 391 -10.62 -4.27 -25.74
C ALA A 391 -11.88 -4.14 -26.60
N GLY A 392 -12.66 -5.21 -26.74
CA GLY A 392 -13.71 -5.25 -27.74
C GLY A 392 -13.15 -5.37 -29.17
N THR A 393 -14.04 -5.39 -30.16
CA THR A 393 -13.64 -5.42 -31.55
C THR A 393 -13.53 -4.01 -32.12
N PHE A 394 -12.56 -3.79 -33.01
CA PHE A 394 -12.49 -2.56 -33.82
C PHE A 394 -13.84 -2.28 -34.50
N ASN A 395 -14.38 -1.09 -34.31
CA ASN A 395 -15.64 -0.69 -34.88
C ASN A 395 -15.40 0.33 -36.00
N GLN A 396 -15.53 -0.14 -37.27
CA GLN A 396 -15.31 0.68 -38.46
C GLN A 396 -16.26 1.88 -38.57
N GLU A 397 -17.50 1.72 -38.09
CA GLU A 397 -18.48 2.81 -38.12
C GLU A 397 -18.09 3.91 -37.12
N LEU A 398 -17.65 3.52 -35.92
CA LEU A 398 -17.14 4.44 -34.91
C LEU A 398 -15.84 5.12 -35.39
N ALA A 399 -14.92 4.38 -36.00
CA ALA A 399 -13.70 4.93 -36.59
C ALA A 399 -14.00 6.02 -37.63
N THR A 400 -14.95 5.76 -38.50
CA THR A 400 -15.39 6.73 -39.53
C THR A 400 -16.02 7.98 -38.89
N LYS A 401 -16.80 7.81 -37.84
CA LYS A 401 -17.37 8.94 -37.07
C LYS A 401 -16.28 9.77 -36.37
N ILE A 402 -15.30 9.10 -35.79
CA ILE A 402 -14.14 9.78 -35.18
C ILE A 402 -13.40 10.61 -36.20
N LEU A 403 -13.09 10.04 -37.37
CA LEU A 403 -12.42 10.75 -38.43
C LEU A 403 -13.18 12.02 -38.85
N ARG A 404 -14.48 11.88 -39.03
CA ARG A 404 -15.34 12.99 -39.46
C ARG A 404 -15.48 14.09 -38.43
N ASN A 405 -15.60 13.71 -37.14
CA ASN A 405 -15.97 14.64 -36.09
C ASN A 405 -14.74 15.24 -35.36
N TYR A 406 -13.63 14.49 -35.29
CA TYR A 406 -12.44 14.84 -34.50
C TYR A 406 -11.16 14.95 -35.32
N GLY A 407 -11.22 14.57 -36.61
CA GLY A 407 -10.07 14.66 -37.50
C GLY A 407 -9.09 13.50 -37.42
N GLN A 408 -8.06 13.58 -38.28
CA GLN A 408 -7.10 12.51 -38.53
C GLN A 408 -6.32 12.09 -37.28
N ALA A 409 -5.94 13.03 -36.41
CA ALA A 409 -5.15 12.72 -35.22
C ALA A 409 -5.89 11.76 -34.28
N LYS A 410 -7.17 12.04 -33.99
CA LYS A 410 -8.02 11.20 -33.13
C LYS A 410 -8.40 9.89 -33.80
N TYR A 411 -8.58 9.88 -35.10
CA TYR A 411 -8.75 8.65 -35.86
C TYR A 411 -7.52 7.75 -35.74
N THR A 412 -6.33 8.30 -35.92
CA THR A 412 -5.07 7.55 -35.80
C THR A 412 -4.89 6.99 -34.39
N GLU A 413 -5.22 7.76 -33.35
CA GLU A 413 -5.18 7.29 -31.95
C GLU A 413 -6.13 6.10 -31.75
N TYR A 414 -7.35 6.17 -32.27
CA TYR A 414 -8.33 5.08 -32.17
C TYR A 414 -7.88 3.82 -32.91
N VAL A 415 -7.35 3.97 -34.14
CA VAL A 415 -6.86 2.86 -34.98
C VAL A 415 -5.66 2.20 -34.30
N LYS A 416 -4.69 2.97 -33.85
CA LYS A 416 -3.51 2.46 -33.14
C LYS A 416 -3.88 1.63 -31.91
N PHE A 417 -4.90 2.04 -31.17
CA PHE A 417 -5.38 1.29 -30.01
C PHE A 417 -5.78 -0.16 -30.34
N PHE A 418 -6.19 -0.44 -31.58
CA PHE A 418 -6.59 -1.76 -32.04
C PHE A 418 -5.58 -2.44 -32.99
N GLU A 419 -4.69 -1.66 -33.63
CA GLU A 419 -3.67 -2.18 -34.56
C GLU A 419 -2.37 -2.55 -33.89
N GLU A 420 -1.96 -1.80 -32.87
CA GLU A 420 -0.83 -2.22 -32.06
C GLU A 420 -1.22 -3.53 -31.40
N GLU A 421 -0.57 -4.64 -31.81
CA GLU A 421 -0.70 -5.90 -31.06
C GLU A 421 -0.26 -5.57 -29.64
N PRO A 422 -1.20 -5.52 -28.69
CA PRO A 422 -0.80 -5.21 -27.34
C PRO A 422 0.11 -6.32 -26.91
N GLU A 423 1.28 -5.99 -26.38
CA GLU A 423 2.08 -6.91 -25.60
C GLU A 423 1.14 -7.64 -24.67
N GLU A 424 1.23 -8.97 -24.56
CA GLU A 424 0.41 -9.78 -23.67
C GLU A 424 0.61 -9.26 -22.25
N GLN A 425 -0.14 -8.26 -21.84
CA GLN A 425 -0.08 -7.67 -20.52
C GLN A 425 -1.17 -8.28 -19.67
N ASN A 426 -0.76 -8.85 -18.57
CA ASN A 426 -1.68 -9.39 -17.56
C ASN A 426 -2.27 -8.23 -16.73
N LEU A 427 -3.23 -7.51 -17.30
CA LEU A 427 -3.83 -6.34 -16.67
C LEU A 427 -5.14 -6.69 -15.95
N PRO A 428 -5.33 -6.23 -14.70
CA PRO A 428 -6.60 -6.35 -14.00
C PRO A 428 -7.65 -5.41 -14.60
N LYS A 429 -8.93 -5.69 -14.33
CA LYS A 429 -10.03 -4.81 -14.75
C LYS A 429 -10.05 -3.49 -13.99
N LEU A 430 -9.61 -3.47 -12.72
CA LEU A 430 -9.45 -2.27 -11.92
C LEU A 430 -7.98 -1.86 -11.92
N GLN A 431 -7.72 -0.62 -12.31
CA GLN A 431 -6.44 0.05 -12.14
C GLN A 431 -6.62 1.33 -11.35
N VAL A 432 -5.68 1.61 -10.47
CA VAL A 432 -5.71 2.72 -9.52
C VAL A 432 -4.55 3.66 -9.83
N PHE A 433 -4.80 4.94 -9.97
CA PHE A 433 -3.74 5.91 -10.15
C PHE A 433 -2.95 6.11 -8.85
N GLU A 434 -1.65 6.33 -8.95
CA GLU A 434 -0.75 6.50 -7.80
C GLU A 434 -1.15 7.61 -6.82
N ASN A 435 -1.92 8.59 -7.28
CA ASN A 435 -2.46 9.66 -6.43
C ASN A 435 -3.68 9.24 -5.58
N CYS A 436 -4.20 8.03 -5.76
CA CYS A 436 -5.31 7.48 -4.97
C CYS A 436 -4.77 6.66 -3.77
N GLN A 437 -4.12 7.39 -2.85
CA GLN A 437 -3.33 6.79 -1.78
C GLN A 437 -4.18 6.06 -0.74
N ALA A 438 -5.40 6.54 -0.44
CA ALA A 438 -6.25 5.91 0.56
C ALA A 438 -6.68 4.49 0.14
N VAL A 439 -7.11 4.29 -1.11
CA VAL A 439 -7.41 2.96 -1.65
C VAL A 439 -6.16 2.08 -1.68
N ILE A 440 -5.02 2.65 -2.11
CA ILE A 440 -3.73 1.93 -2.17
C ILE A 440 -3.32 1.42 -0.78
N ASP A 441 -3.57 2.19 0.25
CA ASP A 441 -3.22 1.83 1.63
C ASP A 441 -4.27 0.90 2.27
N THR A 442 -5.57 1.05 1.92
CA THR A 442 -6.66 0.32 2.57
C THR A 442 -6.85 -1.10 2.00
N ILE A 443 -6.88 -1.27 0.68
CA ILE A 443 -7.21 -2.58 0.07
C ILE A 443 -6.26 -3.70 0.49
N PRO A 444 -4.93 -3.50 0.57
CA PRO A 444 -4.03 -4.54 1.08
C PRO A 444 -4.23 -4.91 2.55
N ASN A 445 -4.91 -4.08 3.34
CA ASN A 445 -5.16 -4.32 4.77
C ASN A 445 -6.47 -5.04 5.06
N CYS A 446 -7.31 -5.26 4.05
CA CYS A 446 -8.55 -6.00 4.20
C CYS A 446 -8.26 -7.46 4.55
N VAL A 447 -8.72 -7.90 5.72
CA VAL A 447 -8.59 -9.29 6.20
C VAL A 447 -9.96 -9.94 6.32
N TYR A 448 -10.01 -11.27 6.23
CA TYR A 448 -11.25 -12.01 6.46
C TYR A 448 -11.74 -11.81 7.89
N ASP A 449 -13.04 -11.66 8.04
CA ASP A 449 -13.66 -11.61 9.36
C ASP A 449 -13.65 -13.02 9.97
N PRO A 450 -13.02 -13.24 11.13
CA PRO A 450 -13.02 -14.56 11.78
C PRO A 450 -14.41 -15.07 12.18
N GLU A 451 -15.37 -14.17 12.44
CA GLU A 451 -16.75 -14.50 12.80
C GLU A 451 -17.63 -14.72 11.58
N ASN A 452 -17.30 -14.09 10.46
CA ASN A 452 -17.99 -14.22 9.18
C ASN A 452 -16.98 -14.31 8.03
N PRO A 453 -16.41 -15.48 7.73
CA PRO A 453 -15.38 -15.65 6.70
C PRO A 453 -15.78 -15.23 5.28
N GLU A 454 -17.08 -15.03 5.04
CA GLU A 454 -17.59 -14.52 3.77
C GLU A 454 -17.47 -12.99 3.64
N ASP A 455 -17.15 -12.27 4.72
CA ASP A 455 -17.03 -10.81 4.73
C ASP A 455 -15.59 -10.35 5.03
N VAL A 456 -15.39 -9.04 4.93
CA VAL A 456 -14.16 -8.35 5.35
C VAL A 456 -14.37 -7.83 6.77
N LYS A 457 -13.39 -8.07 7.64
CA LYS A 457 -13.40 -7.53 9.01
C LYS A 457 -13.34 -6.01 8.98
N GLU A 458 -14.25 -5.36 9.70
CA GLU A 458 -14.26 -3.91 9.86
C GLU A 458 -13.04 -3.43 10.64
N PHE A 459 -12.46 -2.30 10.22
CA PHE A 459 -11.33 -1.65 10.90
C PHE A 459 -11.38 -0.12 10.72
N ASP A 460 -10.74 0.64 11.61
CA ASP A 460 -10.72 2.12 11.50
C ASP A 460 -10.02 2.56 10.22
N GLY A 461 -10.73 3.23 9.33
CA GLY A 461 -10.25 3.69 8.03
C GLY A 461 -10.54 2.72 6.87
N ASP A 462 -11.54 1.85 6.98
CA ASP A 462 -12.01 0.97 5.90
C ASP A 462 -12.97 1.67 4.91
N ASP A 463 -13.33 2.92 5.16
CA ASP A 463 -14.18 3.74 4.28
C ASP A 463 -13.77 3.69 2.79
N PRO A 464 -12.46 3.70 2.40
CA PRO A 464 -12.06 3.53 1.00
C PRO A 464 -12.45 2.17 0.40
N TYR A 465 -12.50 1.11 1.20
CA TYR A 465 -12.96 -0.20 0.74
C TYR A 465 -14.48 -0.19 0.49
N ASP A 466 -15.25 0.33 1.43
CA ASP A 466 -16.70 0.41 1.30
C ASP A 466 -17.12 1.32 0.14
N GLY A 467 -16.50 2.49 0.03
CA GLY A 467 -16.72 3.40 -1.09
C GLY A 467 -16.30 2.81 -2.45
N LEU A 468 -15.20 2.06 -2.51
CA LEU A 468 -14.75 1.37 -3.73
C LEU A 468 -15.75 0.30 -4.16
N ARG A 469 -16.38 -0.45 -3.23
CA ARG A 469 -17.45 -1.40 -3.54
C ARG A 469 -18.64 -0.68 -4.20
N TYR A 470 -19.08 0.45 -3.64
CA TYR A 470 -20.14 1.27 -4.23
C TYR A 470 -19.77 1.74 -5.63
N LEU A 471 -18.54 2.20 -5.82
CA LEU A 471 -18.04 2.68 -7.09
C LEU A 471 -18.05 1.58 -8.18
N LEU A 472 -17.52 0.40 -7.86
CA LEU A 472 -17.48 -0.71 -8.82
C LEU A 472 -18.87 -1.26 -9.15
N GLN A 473 -19.78 -1.32 -8.18
CA GLN A 473 -21.17 -1.69 -8.42
C GLN A 473 -21.87 -0.68 -9.36
N ALA A 474 -21.59 0.61 -9.19
CA ALA A 474 -22.08 1.63 -10.12
C ALA A 474 -21.46 1.47 -11.52
N CYS A 475 -20.13 1.30 -11.61
CA CYS A 475 -19.42 1.07 -12.88
C CYS A 475 -19.92 -0.17 -13.62
N SER A 476 -20.27 -1.25 -12.89
CA SER A 476 -20.73 -2.49 -13.50
C SER A 476 -22.03 -2.36 -14.30
N ARG A 477 -22.85 -1.33 -14.03
CA ARG A 477 -24.08 -1.02 -14.78
C ARG A 477 -23.80 -0.52 -16.19
N PHE A 478 -22.57 -0.06 -16.47
CA PHE A 478 -22.15 0.46 -17.77
C PHE A 478 -21.39 -0.57 -18.61
N LYS A 479 -21.50 -1.86 -18.31
CA LYS A 479 -20.80 -2.95 -19.04
C LYS A 479 -21.18 -3.05 -20.53
N ASP A 480 -22.31 -2.49 -20.93
CA ASP A 480 -22.78 -2.53 -22.32
C ASP A 480 -22.47 -1.20 -23.05
N THR A 481 -21.19 -0.84 -23.07
CA THR A 481 -20.74 0.48 -23.49
C THR A 481 -20.59 0.65 -25.00
N SER A 482 -20.54 -0.44 -25.80
CA SER A 482 -20.30 -0.32 -27.23
C SER A 482 -21.42 0.48 -27.97
N TYR A 483 -22.68 0.29 -27.59
CA TYR A 483 -23.81 1.01 -28.17
C TYR A 483 -24.02 2.41 -27.55
N ARG A 484 -23.83 2.54 -26.23
CA ARG A 484 -24.01 3.83 -25.53
C ARG A 484 -22.81 4.76 -25.71
N ALA A 485 -21.59 4.23 -25.76
CA ALA A 485 -20.38 4.98 -26.05
C ALA A 485 -20.44 5.63 -27.45
N GLY A 486 -20.97 4.93 -28.45
CA GLY A 486 -21.15 5.50 -29.79
C GLY A 486 -22.07 6.72 -29.80
N ARG A 487 -23.26 6.63 -29.17
CA ARG A 487 -24.20 7.76 -29.11
C ARG A 487 -23.66 8.94 -28.31
N ARG A 488 -22.99 8.67 -27.20
CA ARG A 488 -22.41 9.71 -26.36
C ARG A 488 -21.23 10.35 -27.02
N PHE A 489 -20.41 9.56 -27.70
CA PHE A 489 -19.28 10.06 -28.48
C PHE A 489 -19.78 11.03 -29.58
N ASP A 490 -20.84 10.66 -30.30
CA ASP A 490 -21.46 11.55 -31.33
C ASP A 490 -21.97 12.86 -30.71
N HIS A 491 -22.53 12.78 -29.50
CA HIS A 491 -23.04 13.94 -28.78
C HIS A 491 -21.90 14.87 -28.32
N MET A 492 -20.89 14.34 -27.68
CA MET A 492 -19.75 15.10 -27.19
C MET A 492 -18.93 15.71 -28.33
N ALA A 493 -18.75 14.97 -29.43
CA ALA A 493 -18.11 15.46 -30.64
C ALA A 493 -18.86 16.66 -31.25
N LYS A 494 -20.17 16.60 -31.22
CA LYS A 494 -20.99 17.69 -31.72
C LYS A 494 -20.90 18.93 -30.83
N MET A 495 -20.83 18.72 -29.50
CA MET A 495 -20.62 19.80 -28.55
C MET A 495 -19.24 20.45 -28.70
N GLU A 496 -18.17 19.65 -28.83
CA GLU A 496 -16.81 20.16 -28.97
C GLU A 496 -16.64 20.91 -30.31
N LYS A 497 -17.19 20.39 -31.39
CA LYS A 497 -17.21 21.08 -32.67
C LYS A 497 -17.91 22.44 -32.58
N ASN A 498 -19.09 22.49 -31.97
CA ASN A 498 -19.86 23.71 -31.80
C ASN A 498 -19.17 24.72 -30.89
N TYR A 499 -18.49 24.25 -29.84
CA TYR A 499 -17.67 25.09 -28.96
C TYR A 499 -16.49 25.71 -29.72
N ASN A 500 -15.75 24.89 -30.48
CA ASN A 500 -14.61 25.34 -31.24
C ASN A 500 -15.00 26.32 -32.39
N GLU A 501 -16.13 26.07 -33.03
CA GLU A 501 -16.69 26.98 -34.03
C GLU A 501 -17.21 28.28 -33.41
N GLY A 502 -17.83 28.20 -32.24
CA GLY A 502 -18.28 29.36 -31.47
C GLY A 502 -17.12 30.21 -31.00
N GLN A 503 -16.04 29.62 -30.52
CA GLN A 503 -14.81 30.33 -30.14
C GLN A 503 -14.19 31.05 -31.34
N LYS A 504 -14.12 30.41 -32.51
CA LYS A 504 -13.59 31.01 -33.72
C LYS A 504 -14.44 32.20 -34.21
N ARG A 505 -15.74 32.21 -33.93
CA ARG A 505 -16.68 33.28 -34.30
C ARG A 505 -16.86 34.34 -33.24
N GLY A 506 -16.31 34.14 -32.03
CA GLY A 506 -16.50 35.02 -30.88
C GLY A 506 -17.94 34.98 -30.29
N ASP A 507 -18.73 33.99 -30.71
CA ASP A 507 -20.13 33.81 -30.24
C ASP A 507 -20.38 32.38 -29.77
N LEU A 508 -20.50 32.25 -28.48
CA LEU A 508 -20.82 30.96 -27.81
C LEU A 508 -22.32 30.79 -27.54
N THR A 509 -23.18 31.73 -27.91
CA THR A 509 -24.62 31.70 -27.62
C THR A 509 -25.29 30.53 -28.30
N SER A 510 -24.94 30.25 -29.56
CA SER A 510 -25.44 29.11 -30.33
C SER A 510 -24.98 27.76 -29.75
N PHE A 511 -23.81 27.71 -29.18
CA PHE A 511 -23.32 26.53 -28.45
C PHE A 511 -24.15 26.21 -27.22
N TYR A 512 -24.45 27.22 -26.38
CA TYR A 512 -25.25 27.02 -25.16
C TYR A 512 -26.71 26.66 -25.47
N ILE A 513 -27.30 27.19 -26.53
CA ILE A 513 -28.66 26.84 -26.95
C ILE A 513 -28.72 25.40 -27.45
N GLN A 514 -27.79 24.99 -28.31
CA GLN A 514 -27.71 23.64 -28.83
C GLN A 514 -27.31 22.61 -27.76
N ALA A 515 -26.43 22.97 -26.83
CA ALA A 515 -26.12 22.12 -25.69
C ALA A 515 -27.36 21.82 -24.85
N LYS A 516 -28.21 22.83 -24.58
CA LYS A 516 -29.50 22.67 -23.90
C LYS A 516 -30.51 21.80 -24.68
N GLU A 517 -30.58 21.94 -25.99
CA GLU A 517 -31.47 21.13 -26.82
C GLU A 517 -31.02 19.68 -26.92
N ILE A 518 -29.72 19.45 -26.92
CA ILE A 518 -29.13 18.11 -26.97
C ILE A 518 -29.32 17.41 -25.63
N ASP A 519 -29.11 18.11 -24.51
CA ASP A 519 -29.34 17.61 -23.17
C ASP A 519 -30.79 17.16 -22.95
N ASN A 520 -31.75 17.90 -23.50
CA ASN A 520 -33.18 17.56 -23.46
C ASN A 520 -33.58 16.36 -24.33
N LYS A 521 -32.78 15.99 -25.33
CA LYS A 521 -33.10 14.88 -26.27
C LYS A 521 -32.41 13.54 -25.94
N VAL A 522 -31.37 13.55 -25.13
CA VAL A 522 -30.53 12.38 -24.87
C VAL A 522 -30.75 11.74 -23.50
N VAL A 523 -31.55 12.33 -22.63
CA VAL A 523 -31.79 11.84 -21.27
C VAL A 523 -33.12 11.10 -21.15
N PRO A 524 -33.17 9.77 -21.22
CA PRO A 524 -34.35 9.02 -20.76
C PRO A 524 -34.41 8.89 -19.22
N PHE A 525 -33.48 9.46 -18.47
CA PHE A 525 -33.58 9.62 -17.03
C PHE A 525 -33.36 11.08 -16.66
N SER A 526 -34.43 11.85 -16.76
CA SER A 526 -34.46 13.22 -16.33
C SER A 526 -34.38 13.30 -14.82
N VAL A 527 -33.35 13.92 -14.31
CA VAL A 527 -33.51 14.74 -13.12
C VAL A 527 -34.33 15.96 -13.53
N ARG A 528 -35.66 15.80 -13.57
CA ARG A 528 -36.55 16.95 -13.57
C ARG A 528 -36.51 17.53 -12.16
N PRO A 529 -36.21 18.81 -11.97
CA PRO A 529 -36.59 19.47 -10.72
C PRO A 529 -38.12 19.36 -10.63
N ARG A 530 -38.63 18.73 -9.58
CA ARG A 530 -40.05 18.82 -9.25
C ARG A 530 -40.34 20.30 -9.02
N ARG A 531 -41.04 20.91 -9.98
CA ARG A 531 -41.80 22.11 -9.67
C ARG A 531 -42.84 21.72 -8.65
N ARG A 532 -42.96 22.58 -7.63
CA ARG A 532 -44.02 22.51 -6.66
C ARG A 532 -45.37 22.35 -7.32
#